data_b9f06325a4edb9e7861a4acd9c4cd437
#
_entry.id   b9f06325a4edb9e7861a4acd9c4cd437
#
_cell.length_a   1.000
_cell.length_b   1.000
_cell.length_c   1.000
_cell.angle_alpha   90.00
_cell.angle_beta   90.00
_cell.angle_gamma   90.00
#
_symmetry.space_group_name_H-M   'P 1'
#
loop_
_entity.id
_entity.type
_entity.pdbx_description
1 polymer ?
#
loop_
_entity_poly.entity_id
_entity_poly.type
_entity_poly.pdbx_seq_one_letter_code
_entity_poly.pdbx_strand_id
1 'polypeptide(L)'
;DSPPRRAAWTLPAGYAMAAVAVTAYLASGLFPGTAATVPVALGHFTAGFAGAVCLGGLVLILITARPDAAGILDPSAFRAHLVVERLALVWFGAAVPMVAMQAAADADVPVTRMLSEGGFGAGIGASETARAWIVVATAAAVIAVCSRLTVRWEWHLPLLIPAVVGVVAVPVTGGAGEGP
;
A
#
# COMPACT_ATOMS: atom_id res chain seq x y z
N ASP A 1 0.01 -16.97 33.60
CA ASP A 1 -0.49 -16.16 32.49
C ASP A 1 0.67 -15.53 31.75
N SER A 2 1.09 -16.17 30.66
CA SER A 2 2.15 -15.64 29.81
C SER A 2 1.55 -14.58 28.88
N PRO A 3 2.13 -13.39 28.73
CA PRO A 3 1.64 -12.39 27.81
C PRO A 3 1.67 -12.95 26.37
N PRO A 4 0.68 -12.65 25.53
CA PRO A 4 0.59 -13.20 24.18
C PRO A 4 1.81 -12.75 23.36
N ARG A 5 2.47 -13.71 22.70
CA ARG A 5 3.61 -13.53 21.78
C ARG A 5 3.21 -12.73 20.53
N ARG A 6 2.81 -11.47 20.67
CA ARG A 6 2.31 -10.61 19.57
C ARG A 6 3.41 -9.95 18.75
N ALA A 7 4.66 -9.91 19.25
CA ALA A 7 5.74 -9.16 18.60
C ALA A 7 6.59 -9.96 17.58
N ALA A 8 6.47 -11.29 17.53
CA ALA A 8 7.44 -12.12 16.82
C ALA A 8 7.28 -12.14 15.29
N TRP A 9 6.10 -11.82 14.73
CA TRP A 9 5.83 -11.99 13.30
C TRP A 9 5.75 -10.68 12.50
N THR A 10 5.60 -9.52 13.15
CA THR A 10 5.50 -8.23 12.45
C THR A 10 6.85 -7.71 11.98
N LEU A 11 7.92 -7.97 12.73
CA LEU A 11 9.29 -7.59 12.34
C LEU A 11 9.79 -8.33 11.10
N PRO A 12 9.71 -9.67 10.97
CA PRO A 12 10.21 -10.36 9.79
C PRO A 12 9.40 -10.05 8.52
N ALA A 13 8.09 -9.80 8.62
CA ALA A 13 7.28 -9.38 7.46
C ALA A 13 7.67 -7.97 6.97
N GLY A 14 7.91 -7.02 7.89
CA GLY A 14 8.40 -5.69 7.55
C GLY A 14 9.78 -5.72 6.91
N TYR A 15 10.70 -6.55 7.44
CA TYR A 15 12.03 -6.72 6.86
C TYR A 15 12.00 -7.42 5.50
N ALA A 16 11.18 -8.45 5.31
CA ALA A 16 11.01 -9.12 4.02
C ALA A 16 10.50 -8.15 2.95
N MET A 17 9.57 -7.28 3.30
CA MET A 17 9.04 -6.26 2.40
C MET A 17 10.06 -5.17 2.08
N ALA A 18 10.78 -4.69 3.08
CA ALA A 18 11.89 -3.75 2.86
C ALA A 18 12.96 -4.37 1.97
N ALA A 19 13.29 -5.66 2.18
CA ALA A 19 14.24 -6.38 1.33
C ALA A 19 13.75 -6.51 -0.11
N VAL A 20 12.46 -6.83 -0.34
CA VAL A 20 11.88 -6.88 -1.70
C VAL A 20 11.91 -5.49 -2.34
N ALA A 21 11.53 -4.43 -1.63
CA ALA A 21 11.56 -3.07 -2.15
C ALA A 21 13.00 -2.61 -2.48
N VAL A 22 13.96 -2.89 -1.60
CA VAL A 22 15.39 -2.58 -1.82
C VAL A 22 15.96 -3.39 -2.97
N THR A 23 15.63 -4.69 -3.07
CA THR A 23 16.10 -5.56 -4.17
C THR A 23 15.51 -5.09 -5.51
N ALA A 24 14.22 -4.75 -5.56
CA ALA A 24 13.57 -4.18 -6.73
C ALA A 24 14.20 -2.83 -7.13
N TYR A 25 14.52 -1.98 -6.14
CA TYR A 25 15.20 -0.70 -6.36
C TYR A 25 16.60 -0.89 -6.92
N LEU A 26 17.42 -1.78 -6.33
CA LEU A 26 18.77 -2.09 -6.80
C LEU A 26 18.76 -2.72 -8.19
N ALA A 27 17.82 -3.63 -8.46
CA ALA A 27 17.66 -4.24 -9.78
C ALA A 27 17.31 -3.20 -10.86
N SER A 28 16.47 -2.20 -10.55
CA SER A 28 16.12 -1.13 -11.50
C SER A 28 17.30 -0.22 -11.84
N GLY A 29 18.27 -0.07 -10.91
CA GLY A 29 19.49 0.70 -11.15
C GLY A 29 20.59 -0.04 -11.92
N LEU A 30 20.63 -1.38 -11.82
CA LEU A 30 21.65 -2.22 -12.43
C LEU A 30 21.33 -2.64 -13.88
N PHE A 31 20.05 -2.62 -14.28
CA PHE A 31 19.60 -3.09 -15.58
C PHE A 31 18.69 -2.05 -16.25
N PRO A 32 19.20 -1.03 -16.91
CA PRO A 32 18.39 -0.07 -17.66
C PRO A 32 17.67 -0.77 -18.82
N GLY A 33 16.38 -0.53 -18.95
CA GLY A 33 15.53 -0.99 -20.05
C GLY A 33 14.56 -2.13 -19.68
N THR A 34 15.00 -3.39 -19.69
CA THR A 34 14.09 -4.54 -19.48
C THR A 34 13.86 -4.90 -18.01
N ALA A 35 14.79 -4.57 -17.13
CA ALA A 35 14.69 -4.90 -15.72
C ALA A 35 13.77 -3.95 -14.92
N ALA A 36 13.48 -2.76 -15.43
CA ALA A 36 12.55 -1.83 -14.78
C ALA A 36 11.09 -2.33 -14.84
N THR A 37 10.73 -3.13 -15.82
CA THR A 37 9.35 -3.63 -16.00
C THR A 37 8.94 -4.65 -14.94
N VAL A 38 9.86 -5.53 -14.51
CA VAL A 38 9.56 -6.56 -13.50
C VAL A 38 9.27 -5.97 -12.12
N PRO A 39 10.13 -5.10 -11.53
CA PRO A 39 9.83 -4.50 -10.23
C PRO A 39 8.59 -3.60 -10.26
N VAL A 40 8.32 -2.90 -11.36
CA VAL A 40 7.08 -2.13 -11.54
C VAL A 40 5.87 -3.05 -11.56
N ALA A 41 5.90 -4.14 -12.34
CA ALA A 41 4.81 -5.11 -12.40
C ALA A 41 4.56 -5.77 -11.04
N LEU A 42 5.62 -6.14 -10.30
CA LEU A 42 5.51 -6.68 -8.94
C LEU A 42 4.92 -5.67 -7.96
N GLY A 43 5.33 -4.40 -8.07
CA GLY A 43 4.78 -3.31 -7.25
C GLY A 43 3.28 -3.13 -7.49
N HIS A 44 2.85 -3.06 -8.74
CA HIS A 44 1.44 -2.98 -9.13
C HIS A 44 0.65 -4.19 -8.62
N PHE A 45 1.15 -5.41 -8.85
CA PHE A 45 0.48 -6.63 -8.41
C PHE A 45 0.36 -6.67 -6.88
N THR A 46 1.45 -6.40 -6.16
CA THR A 46 1.47 -6.46 -4.70
C THR A 46 0.54 -5.41 -4.09
N ALA A 47 0.59 -4.17 -4.60
CA ALA A 47 -0.28 -3.11 -4.12
C ALA A 47 -1.75 -3.39 -4.47
N GLY A 48 -2.06 -3.82 -5.70
CA GLY A 48 -3.41 -4.17 -6.11
C GLY A 48 -4.00 -5.31 -5.29
N PHE A 49 -3.22 -6.38 -5.08
CA PHE A 49 -3.64 -7.51 -4.26
C PHE A 49 -3.86 -7.10 -2.80
N ALA A 50 -2.89 -6.41 -2.19
CA ALA A 50 -3.01 -5.98 -0.80
C ALA A 50 -4.20 -5.02 -0.60
N GLY A 51 -4.41 -4.08 -1.53
CA GLY A 51 -5.54 -3.16 -1.49
C GLY A 51 -6.89 -3.88 -1.61
N ALA A 52 -7.02 -4.81 -2.56
CA ALA A 52 -8.24 -5.61 -2.74
C ALA A 52 -8.56 -6.46 -1.50
N VAL A 53 -7.56 -7.10 -0.90
CA VAL A 53 -7.75 -7.90 0.33
C VAL A 53 -8.03 -7.02 1.54
N CYS A 54 -7.42 -5.82 1.66
CA CYS A 54 -7.77 -4.85 2.69
C CYS A 54 -9.23 -4.41 2.57
N LEU A 55 -9.67 -4.03 1.38
CA LEU A 55 -11.06 -3.63 1.14
C LEU A 55 -12.03 -4.78 1.44
N GLY A 56 -11.76 -5.98 0.92
CA GLY A 56 -12.57 -7.17 1.19
C GLY A 56 -12.60 -7.53 2.69
N GLY A 57 -11.48 -7.40 3.38
CA GLY A 57 -11.37 -7.63 4.82
C GLY A 57 -12.20 -6.63 5.65
N LEU A 58 -12.17 -5.35 5.29
CA LEU A 58 -13.01 -4.32 5.93
C LEU A 58 -14.50 -4.61 5.72
N VAL A 59 -14.91 -4.96 4.50
CA VAL A 59 -16.29 -5.35 4.18
C VAL A 59 -16.70 -6.59 4.97
N LEU A 60 -15.84 -7.61 5.03
CA LEU A 60 -16.08 -8.83 5.79
C LEU A 60 -16.31 -8.53 7.27
N ILE A 61 -15.46 -7.69 7.89
CA ILE A 61 -15.61 -7.27 9.28
C ILE A 61 -16.97 -6.59 9.49
N LEU A 62 -17.36 -5.67 8.60
CA LEU A 62 -18.62 -4.93 8.72
C LEU A 62 -19.85 -5.82 8.63
N ILE A 63 -19.80 -6.90 7.82
CA ILE A 63 -20.92 -7.81 7.60
C ILE A 63 -20.98 -8.90 8.66
N THR A 64 -19.84 -9.42 9.12
CA THR A 64 -19.79 -10.62 9.96
C THR A 64 -19.52 -10.37 11.43
N ALA A 65 -18.98 -9.20 11.79
CA ALA A 65 -18.65 -8.89 13.18
C ALA A 65 -19.93 -8.81 14.04
N ARG A 66 -19.82 -9.36 15.23
CA ARG A 66 -20.85 -9.26 16.29
C ARG A 66 -20.22 -8.49 17.45
N PRO A 67 -20.25 -7.15 17.39
CA PRO A 67 -19.66 -6.33 18.45
C PRO A 67 -20.40 -6.55 19.77
N ASP A 68 -19.66 -6.43 20.86
CA ASP A 68 -20.25 -6.40 22.21
C ASP A 68 -20.97 -5.06 22.48
N ALA A 69 -21.52 -4.91 23.68
CA ALA A 69 -22.23 -3.69 24.09
C ALA A 69 -21.32 -2.42 24.06
N ALA A 70 -19.99 -2.58 24.10
CA ALA A 70 -19.01 -1.50 23.98
C ALA A 70 -18.55 -1.26 22.53
N GLY A 71 -19.06 -2.02 21.57
CA GLY A 71 -18.69 -1.95 20.16
C GLY A 71 -17.36 -2.62 19.84
N ILE A 72 -16.80 -3.45 20.74
CA ILE A 72 -15.55 -4.15 20.54
C ILE A 72 -15.76 -5.39 19.66
N LEU A 73 -14.83 -5.63 18.74
CA LEU A 73 -14.88 -6.77 17.81
C LEU A 73 -14.81 -8.12 18.58
N ASP A 74 -15.65 -9.05 18.13
CA ASP A 74 -15.57 -10.46 18.55
C ASP A 74 -14.24 -11.12 18.08
N PRO A 75 -13.81 -12.27 18.66
CA PRO A 75 -12.51 -12.87 18.33
C PRO A 75 -12.30 -13.23 16.86
N SER A 76 -13.37 -13.53 16.12
CA SER A 76 -13.28 -13.86 14.69
C SER A 76 -13.04 -12.61 13.85
N ALA A 77 -13.80 -11.55 14.07
CA ALA A 77 -13.63 -10.26 13.42
C ALA A 77 -12.29 -9.60 13.79
N PHE A 78 -11.81 -9.80 15.03
CA PHE A 78 -10.50 -9.33 15.44
C PHE A 78 -9.35 -9.98 14.66
N ARG A 79 -9.46 -11.26 14.29
CA ARG A 79 -8.47 -11.89 13.41
C ARG A 79 -8.45 -11.26 12.01
N ALA A 80 -9.62 -11.01 11.43
CA ALA A 80 -9.73 -10.32 10.16
C ALA A 80 -9.15 -8.89 10.24
N HIS A 81 -9.42 -8.17 11.33
CA HIS A 81 -8.85 -6.87 11.62
C HIS A 81 -7.31 -6.88 11.63
N LEU A 82 -6.68 -7.87 12.27
CA LEU A 82 -5.22 -8.02 12.26
C LEU A 82 -4.66 -8.30 10.86
N VAL A 83 -5.39 -9.03 10.02
CA VAL A 83 -5.01 -9.24 8.63
C VAL A 83 -5.07 -7.93 7.85
N VAL A 84 -6.14 -7.16 7.99
CA VAL A 84 -6.27 -5.83 7.35
C VAL A 84 -5.14 -4.90 7.78
N GLU A 85 -4.83 -4.82 9.09
CA GLU A 85 -3.72 -4.00 9.59
C GLU A 85 -2.38 -4.36 8.95
N ARG A 86 -2.06 -5.66 8.88
CA ARG A 86 -0.79 -6.13 8.27
C ARG A 86 -0.74 -5.89 6.78
N LEU A 87 -1.83 -6.16 6.07
CA LEU A 87 -1.90 -5.94 4.63
C LEU A 87 -1.88 -4.47 4.27
N ALA A 88 -2.45 -3.58 5.09
CA ALA A 88 -2.32 -2.14 4.89
C ALA A 88 -0.85 -1.67 4.98
N LEU A 89 -0.03 -2.26 5.87
CA LEU A 89 1.41 -2.00 5.90
C LEU A 89 2.14 -2.54 4.67
N VAL A 90 1.74 -3.73 4.19
CA VAL A 90 2.26 -4.31 2.93
C VAL A 90 1.91 -3.38 1.77
N TRP A 91 0.67 -2.93 1.71
CA TRP A 91 0.18 -2.03 0.68
C TRP A 91 0.95 -0.70 0.67
N PHE A 92 1.12 -0.09 1.84
CA PHE A 92 1.93 1.11 2.01
C PHE A 92 3.38 0.91 1.54
N GLY A 93 4.02 -0.17 1.99
CA GLY A 93 5.40 -0.51 1.61
C GLY A 93 5.59 -0.77 0.11
N ALA A 94 4.55 -1.29 -0.58
CA ALA A 94 4.57 -1.45 -2.02
C ALA A 94 4.31 -0.11 -2.75
N ALA A 95 3.40 0.72 -2.23
CA ALA A 95 3.01 1.97 -2.88
C ALA A 95 4.11 3.05 -2.83
N VAL A 96 4.84 3.18 -1.72
CA VAL A 96 5.87 4.21 -1.55
C VAL A 96 6.96 4.17 -2.63
N PRO A 97 7.63 3.04 -2.92
CA PRO A 97 8.62 3.00 -3.99
C PRO A 97 8.02 3.23 -5.38
N MET A 98 6.75 2.89 -5.60
CA MET A 98 6.08 3.12 -6.87
C MET A 98 5.96 4.61 -7.21
N VAL A 99 5.86 5.50 -6.23
CA VAL A 99 5.88 6.96 -6.46
C VAL A 99 7.17 7.37 -7.17
N ALA A 100 8.33 6.93 -6.66
CA ALA A 100 9.61 7.27 -7.26
C ALA A 100 9.83 6.60 -8.62
N MET A 101 9.41 5.34 -8.75
CA MET A 101 9.57 4.57 -9.99
C MET A 101 8.74 5.15 -11.12
N GLN A 102 7.49 5.56 -10.85
CA GLN A 102 6.62 6.16 -11.86
C GLN A 102 7.07 7.58 -12.23
N ALA A 103 7.44 8.40 -11.23
CA ALA A 103 7.97 9.73 -11.52
C ALA A 103 9.25 9.67 -12.39
N ALA A 104 10.12 8.71 -12.15
CA ALA A 104 11.34 8.51 -12.93
C ALA A 104 11.05 7.97 -14.34
N ALA A 105 10.09 7.04 -14.45
CA ALA A 105 9.65 6.50 -15.75
C ALA A 105 9.02 7.57 -16.63
N ASP A 106 8.14 8.41 -16.09
CA ASP A 106 7.48 9.49 -16.83
C ASP A 106 8.47 10.61 -17.23
N ALA A 107 9.55 10.77 -16.48
CA ALA A 107 10.63 11.71 -16.80
C ALA A 107 11.71 11.11 -17.73
N ASP A 108 11.62 9.83 -18.08
CA ASP A 108 12.64 9.07 -18.84
C ASP A 108 14.05 9.16 -18.24
N VAL A 109 14.14 9.11 -16.91
CA VAL A 109 15.42 9.14 -16.19
C VAL A 109 15.51 7.99 -15.18
N PRO A 110 16.72 7.48 -14.87
CA PRO A 110 16.88 6.50 -13.80
C PRO A 110 16.48 7.10 -12.44
N VAL A 111 15.80 6.30 -11.59
CA VAL A 111 15.39 6.71 -10.23
C VAL A 111 16.57 7.26 -9.41
N THR A 112 17.74 6.62 -9.53
CA THR A 112 18.98 7.03 -8.85
C THR A 112 19.41 8.44 -9.23
N ARG A 113 19.33 8.79 -10.52
CA ARG A 113 19.67 10.10 -11.04
C ARG A 113 18.68 11.17 -10.56
N MET A 114 17.38 10.87 -10.66
CA MET A 114 16.34 11.77 -10.16
C MET A 114 16.52 12.12 -8.67
N LEU A 115 16.89 11.14 -7.86
CA LEU A 115 17.13 11.36 -6.42
C LEU A 115 18.41 12.15 -6.15
N SER A 116 19.51 11.87 -6.89
CA SER A 116 20.80 12.54 -6.68
C SER A 116 20.83 13.98 -7.16
N GLU A 117 20.09 14.32 -8.21
CA GLU A 117 20.01 15.67 -8.80
C GLU A 117 18.93 16.55 -8.17
N GLY A 118 18.21 16.06 -7.14
CA GLY A 118 17.14 16.82 -6.46
C GLY A 118 15.87 17.04 -7.28
N GLY A 119 15.73 16.34 -8.42
CA GLY A 119 14.60 16.45 -9.34
C GLY A 119 13.31 15.76 -8.88
N PHE A 120 13.34 15.08 -7.73
CA PHE A 120 12.23 14.23 -7.25
C PHE A 120 10.91 15.00 -7.10
N GLY A 121 10.94 16.19 -6.47
CA GLY A 121 9.74 16.99 -6.29
C GLY A 121 9.12 17.47 -7.61
N ALA A 122 9.96 17.89 -8.57
CA ALA A 122 9.52 18.29 -9.89
C ALA A 122 8.96 17.11 -10.69
N GLY A 123 9.61 15.94 -10.61
CA GLY A 123 9.15 14.70 -11.25
C GLY A 123 7.78 14.25 -10.75
N ILE A 124 7.54 14.28 -9.43
CA ILE A 124 6.21 13.99 -8.87
C ILE A 124 5.18 15.00 -9.35
N GLY A 125 5.53 16.29 -9.36
CA GLY A 125 4.61 17.35 -9.81
C GLY A 125 4.17 17.18 -11.26
N ALA A 126 5.05 16.68 -12.13
CA ALA A 126 4.80 16.46 -13.54
C ALA A 126 4.06 15.14 -13.84
N SER A 127 4.18 14.13 -12.97
CA SER A 127 3.63 12.79 -13.18
C SER A 127 2.26 12.62 -12.50
N GLU A 128 1.22 12.39 -13.29
CA GLU A 128 -0.12 12.05 -12.75
C GLU A 128 -0.13 10.69 -12.08
N THR A 129 0.56 9.72 -12.65
CA THR A 129 0.67 8.37 -12.11
C THR A 129 1.40 8.36 -10.77
N ALA A 130 2.50 9.12 -10.64
CA ALA A 130 3.21 9.24 -9.35
C ALA A 130 2.31 9.87 -8.27
N ARG A 131 1.51 10.89 -8.63
CA ARG A 131 0.52 11.50 -7.71
C ARG A 131 -0.56 10.50 -7.29
N ALA A 132 -1.05 9.65 -8.21
CA ALA A 132 -1.99 8.58 -7.86
C ALA A 132 -1.38 7.60 -6.85
N TRP A 133 -0.10 7.26 -6.98
CA TRP A 133 0.58 6.41 -6.01
C TRP A 133 0.76 7.06 -4.64
N ILE A 134 0.89 8.39 -4.56
CA ILE A 134 0.84 9.11 -3.27
C ILE A 134 -0.52 8.94 -2.61
N VAL A 135 -1.61 9.02 -3.38
CA VAL A 135 -2.97 8.78 -2.86
C VAL A 135 -3.08 7.35 -2.32
N VAL A 136 -2.58 6.36 -3.06
CA VAL A 136 -2.55 4.95 -2.61
C VAL A 136 -1.76 4.80 -1.32
N ALA A 137 -0.55 5.34 -1.25
CA ALA A 137 0.30 5.27 -0.06
C ALA A 137 -0.37 5.95 1.15
N THR A 138 -0.98 7.12 0.94
CA THR A 138 -1.71 7.84 2.00
C THR A 138 -2.91 7.03 2.49
N ALA A 139 -3.71 6.47 1.59
CA ALA A 139 -4.85 5.63 1.94
C ALA A 139 -4.42 4.41 2.77
N ALA A 140 -3.38 3.71 2.32
CA ALA A 140 -2.83 2.55 3.03
C ALA A 140 -2.29 2.94 4.43
N ALA A 141 -1.59 4.08 4.55
CA ALA A 141 -1.09 4.61 5.83
C ALA A 141 -2.25 4.93 6.79
N VAL A 142 -3.30 5.59 6.31
CA VAL A 142 -4.50 5.91 7.11
C VAL A 142 -5.13 4.63 7.65
N ILE A 143 -5.34 3.61 6.79
CA ILE A 143 -5.89 2.32 7.22
C ILE A 143 -4.99 1.66 8.25
N ALA A 144 -3.68 1.60 8.01
CA ALA A 144 -2.73 0.97 8.92
C ALA A 144 -2.70 1.66 10.31
N VAL A 145 -2.68 2.99 10.34
CA VAL A 145 -2.65 3.77 11.58
C VAL A 145 -3.98 3.65 12.33
N CYS A 146 -5.11 3.86 11.65
CA CYS A 146 -6.42 3.79 12.29
C CYS A 146 -6.73 2.39 12.82
N SER A 147 -6.36 1.34 12.07
CA SER A 147 -6.51 -0.05 12.54
C SER A 147 -5.66 -0.35 13.78
N ARG A 148 -4.53 0.32 13.98
CA ARG A 148 -3.72 0.18 15.21
C ARG A 148 -4.30 0.91 16.41
N LEU A 149 -4.98 2.03 16.17
CA LEU A 149 -5.46 2.89 17.25
C LEU A 149 -6.80 2.41 17.83
N THR A 150 -7.58 1.63 17.08
CA THR A 150 -8.91 1.23 17.51
C THR A 150 -9.30 -0.17 17.02
N VAL A 151 -10.00 -0.88 17.89
CA VAL A 151 -10.61 -2.20 17.61
C VAL A 151 -12.14 -2.14 17.63
N ARG A 152 -12.70 -0.92 17.63
CA ARG A 152 -14.16 -0.73 17.64
C ARG A 152 -14.73 -0.90 16.24
N TRP A 153 -15.83 -1.61 16.12
CA TRP A 153 -16.49 -1.95 14.87
C TRP A 153 -16.86 -0.70 14.04
N GLU A 154 -17.37 0.33 14.68
CA GLU A 154 -17.83 1.57 14.04
C GLU A 154 -16.74 2.30 13.24
N TRP A 155 -15.47 2.16 13.63
CA TRP A 155 -14.34 2.77 12.93
C TRP A 155 -13.95 2.09 11.62
N HIS A 156 -14.47 0.88 11.35
CA HIS A 156 -14.21 0.18 10.10
C HIS A 156 -15.03 0.76 8.94
N LEU A 157 -16.19 1.39 9.24
CA LEU A 157 -17.02 2.01 8.20
C LEU A 157 -16.31 3.18 7.48
N PRO A 158 -15.77 4.22 8.18
CA PRO A 158 -15.06 5.30 7.51
C PRO A 158 -13.76 4.83 6.81
N LEU A 159 -13.16 3.70 7.21
CA LEU A 159 -11.98 3.16 6.54
C LEU A 159 -12.27 2.58 5.15
N LEU A 160 -13.52 2.32 4.81
CA LEU A 160 -13.90 1.96 3.44
C LEU A 160 -13.59 3.07 2.44
N ILE A 161 -13.70 4.34 2.85
CA ILE A 161 -13.45 5.48 1.96
C ILE A 161 -12.00 5.47 1.44
N PRO A 162 -10.96 5.51 2.31
CA PRO A 162 -9.59 5.43 1.84
C PRO A 162 -9.28 4.10 1.14
N ALA A 163 -9.91 2.98 1.54
CA ALA A 163 -9.70 1.69 0.88
C ALA A 163 -10.18 1.72 -0.58
N VAL A 164 -11.37 2.23 -0.85
CA VAL A 164 -11.91 2.37 -2.21
C VAL A 164 -11.07 3.37 -3.02
N VAL A 165 -10.79 4.54 -2.45
CA VAL A 165 -9.98 5.57 -3.12
C VAL A 165 -8.60 5.02 -3.51
N GLY A 166 -7.93 4.31 -2.61
CA GLY A 166 -6.62 3.74 -2.87
C GLY A 166 -6.63 2.64 -3.93
N VAL A 167 -7.69 1.81 -3.98
CA VAL A 167 -7.82 0.75 -5.01
C VAL A 167 -8.10 1.34 -6.39
N VAL A 168 -8.87 2.44 -6.48
CA VAL A 168 -9.33 3.03 -7.74
C VAL A 168 -8.34 4.07 -8.30
N ALA A 169 -7.48 4.67 -7.47
CA ALA A 169 -6.63 5.79 -7.87
C ALA A 169 -5.74 5.50 -9.09
N VAL A 170 -5.04 4.37 -9.11
CA VAL A 170 -4.09 4.02 -10.19
C VAL A 170 -4.81 3.61 -11.50
N PRO A 171 -5.82 2.74 -11.50
CA PRO A 171 -6.55 2.39 -12.73
C PRO A 171 -7.17 3.59 -13.44
N VAL A 172 -7.65 4.59 -12.67
CA VAL A 172 -8.30 5.78 -13.26
C VAL A 172 -7.30 6.66 -14.00
N THR A 173 -6.08 6.80 -13.49
CA THR A 173 -5.04 7.62 -14.14
C THR A 173 -4.40 6.92 -15.36
N GLY A 174 -4.27 5.58 -15.33
CA GLY A 174 -3.68 4.80 -16.43
C GLY A 174 -4.58 4.71 -17.67
N GLY A 175 -5.90 4.82 -17.52
CA GLY A 175 -6.84 4.74 -18.63
C GLY A 175 -7.04 6.05 -19.41
N ALA A 176 -6.61 7.19 -18.87
CA ALA A 176 -6.82 8.50 -19.49
C ALA A 176 -5.86 8.82 -20.66
N GLY A 177 -4.80 8.03 -20.82
CA GLY A 177 -3.78 8.23 -21.87
C GLY A 177 -3.95 7.38 -23.14
N GLU A 178 -4.84 6.40 -23.17
CA GLU A 178 -5.12 5.53 -24.32
C GLU A 178 -6.45 5.93 -25.01
N GLY A 179 -6.51 7.17 -25.46
CA GLY A 179 -7.50 7.59 -26.43
C GLY A 179 -7.02 7.26 -27.85
N PRO A 180 -7.93 6.88 -28.78
CA PRO A 180 -7.59 6.55 -30.15
C PRO A 180 -7.00 7.72 -30.94
#